data_7b7b5c3f580afb5bcec4d430741d78e8
#
_entry.id   7b7b5c3f580afb5bcec4d430741d78e8
#
_cell.length_a   1.000
_cell.length_b   1.000
_cell.length_c   1.000
_cell.angle_alpha   90.00
_cell.angle_beta   90.00
_cell.angle_gamma   90.00
#
_symmetry.space_group_name_H-M   'P 1'
#
loop_
_entity.id
_entity.type
_entity.pdbx_description
1 polymer ?
#
loop_
_entity_poly.entity_id
_entity_poly.type
_entity_poly.pdbx_seq_one_letter_code
_entity_poly.pdbx_strand_id
1 'polypeptide(L)' 'MSRTRRLRTEIAEYLDDVGQANTTAILDHINKRFRWGATMNQLGNVLARDSRFTKVGFDEGTDVGGFRMRVCVWSKVSA' A
#
# COMPACT_ATOMS: atom_id res chain seq x y z
N MET A 1 12.09 17.37 2.53
CA MET A 1 11.58 16.06 2.94
C MET A 1 11.58 15.10 1.78
N SER A 2 11.91 13.85 2.03
CA SER A 2 11.90 12.86 0.97
C SER A 2 10.47 12.43 0.64
N ARG A 3 10.24 12.05 -0.61
CA ARG A 3 8.95 11.50 -1.04
C ARG A 3 8.59 10.24 -0.26
N THR A 4 9.60 9.43 0.06
CA THR A 4 9.41 8.20 0.82
C THR A 4 8.81 8.45 2.19
N ARG A 5 9.26 9.50 2.87
CA ARG A 5 8.73 9.85 4.18
C ARG A 5 7.25 10.27 4.11
N ARG A 6 6.89 11.08 3.12
CA ARG A 6 5.51 11.50 2.92
C ARG A 6 4.64 10.32 2.53
N LEU A 7 5.18 9.44 1.70
CA LEU A 7 4.50 8.22 1.28
C LEU A 7 4.18 7.34 2.49
N ARG A 8 5.15 7.11 3.36
CA ARG A 8 4.97 6.31 4.57
C ARG A 8 3.92 6.89 5.50
N THR A 9 3.93 8.19 5.69
CA THR A 9 2.96 8.88 6.54
C THR A 9 1.55 8.73 6.00
N GLU A 10 1.38 8.91 4.70
CA GLU A 10 0.07 8.78 4.06
C GLU A 10 -0.46 7.34 4.13
N ILE A 11 0.40 6.35 3.91
CA ILE A 11 0.02 4.94 4.04
C ILE A 11 -0.43 4.64 5.47
N ALA A 12 0.33 5.12 6.46
CA ALA A 12 0.00 4.90 7.87
C ALA A 12 -1.37 5.50 8.23
N GLU A 13 -1.64 6.71 7.79
CA GLU A 13 -2.92 7.37 8.01
C GLU A 13 -4.07 6.62 7.33
N TYR A 14 -3.85 6.18 6.10
CA TYR A 14 -4.84 5.42 5.36
C TYR A 14 -5.18 4.10 6.05
N LEU A 15 -4.16 3.35 6.48
CA LEU A 15 -4.37 2.08 7.18
C LEU A 15 -5.00 2.27 8.55
N ASP A 16 -4.70 3.36 9.24
CA ASP A 16 -5.39 3.70 10.50
C ASP A 16 -6.88 3.91 10.26
N ASP A 17 -7.23 4.52 9.14
CA ASP A 17 -8.62 4.83 8.81
C ASP A 17 -9.42 3.59 8.39
N VAL A 18 -8.84 2.76 7.52
CA VAL A 18 -9.56 1.62 6.92
C VAL A 18 -9.30 0.28 7.63
N GLY A 19 -8.30 0.23 8.50
CA GLY A 19 -7.91 -0.98 9.23
C GLY A 19 -6.93 -1.84 8.46
N GLN A 20 -7.28 -2.27 7.26
CA GLN A 20 -6.40 -3.02 6.38
C GLN A 20 -6.76 -2.76 4.92
N ALA A 21 -5.80 -2.93 4.03
CA ALA A 21 -6.03 -2.73 2.60
C ALA A 21 -4.99 -3.52 1.81
N ASN A 22 -5.35 -3.93 0.59
CA ASN A 22 -4.39 -4.57 -0.29
C ASN A 22 -3.50 -3.53 -0.97
N THR A 23 -2.40 -4.00 -1.57
CA THR A 23 -1.41 -3.13 -2.20
C THR A 23 -2.03 -2.27 -3.30
N THR A 24 -2.94 -2.83 -4.08
CA THR A 24 -3.62 -2.10 -5.16
C THR A 24 -4.47 -0.95 -4.63
N ALA A 25 -5.21 -1.19 -3.56
CA ALA A 25 -6.04 -0.16 -2.92
C ALA A 25 -5.17 0.96 -2.33
N ILE A 26 -4.06 0.60 -1.70
CA ILE A 26 -3.11 1.57 -1.15
C ILE A 26 -2.52 2.42 -2.28
N LEU A 27 -2.11 1.77 -3.37
CA LEU A 27 -1.54 2.48 -4.53
C LEU A 27 -2.53 3.45 -5.13
N ASP A 28 -3.77 3.03 -5.29
CA ASP A 28 -4.84 3.87 -5.82
C ASP A 28 -5.06 5.10 -4.93
N HIS A 29 -5.10 4.91 -3.63
CA HIS A 29 -5.23 5.99 -2.67
C HIS A 29 -4.08 7.00 -2.80
N ILE A 30 -2.84 6.49 -2.85
CA ILE A 30 -1.65 7.33 -2.97
C ILE A 30 -1.67 8.13 -4.29
N ASN A 31 -2.05 7.49 -5.39
CA ASN A 31 -2.06 8.13 -6.70
C ASN A 31 -3.18 9.18 -6.84
N LYS A 32 -4.23 9.06 -6.06
CA LYS A 32 -5.26 10.08 -5.97
C LYS A 32 -4.85 11.25 -5.08
N ARG A 33 -4.03 10.97 -4.08
CA ARG A 33 -3.61 11.96 -3.09
C ARG A 33 -2.44 12.81 -3.58
N PHE A 34 -1.50 12.21 -4.30
CA PHE A 34 -0.27 12.87 -4.74
C PHE A 34 -0.19 12.90 -6.26
N ARG A 35 0.17 14.07 -6.81
CA ARG A 35 0.30 14.26 -8.26
C ARG A 35 1.48 13.48 -8.86
N TRP A 36 2.56 13.32 -8.09
CA TRP A 36 3.74 12.63 -8.59
C TRP A 36 3.54 11.12 -8.70
N GLY A 37 2.51 10.59 -8.03
CA GLY A 37 2.20 9.18 -8.08
C GLY A 37 3.28 8.29 -7.48
N ALA A 38 2.95 7.03 -7.29
CA ALA A 38 3.89 6.01 -6.85
C ALA A 38 3.76 4.79 -7.75
N THR A 39 4.83 3.99 -7.83
CA THR A 39 4.79 2.73 -8.56
C THR A 39 4.53 1.59 -7.58
N MET A 40 4.04 0.45 -8.11
CA MET A 40 3.86 -0.77 -7.31
C MET A 40 5.15 -1.20 -6.63
N ASN A 41 6.26 -1.12 -7.36
CA ASN A 41 7.57 -1.51 -6.85
C ASN A 41 8.01 -0.63 -5.69
N GLN A 42 7.85 0.67 -5.83
CA GLN A 42 8.17 1.64 -4.80
C GLN A 42 7.33 1.42 -3.55
N LEU A 43 6.03 1.24 -3.73
CA LEU A 43 5.10 0.99 -2.64
C LEU A 43 5.41 -0.32 -1.93
N GLY A 44 5.67 -1.38 -2.68
CA GLY A 44 6.03 -2.69 -2.12
C GLY A 44 7.29 -2.62 -1.26
N ASN A 45 8.29 -1.88 -1.70
CA ASN A 45 9.51 -1.69 -0.93
C ASN A 45 9.26 -0.95 0.38
N VAL A 46 8.46 0.09 0.37
CA VAL A 46 8.11 0.84 1.58
C VAL A 46 7.35 -0.06 2.56
N LEU A 47 6.35 -0.79 2.08
CA LEU A 47 5.55 -1.67 2.94
C LEU A 47 6.38 -2.78 3.55
N ALA A 48 7.29 -3.36 2.77
CA ALA A 48 8.11 -4.49 3.24
C ALA A 48 9.19 -4.04 4.24
N ARG A 49 9.68 -2.82 4.14
CA ARG A 49 10.78 -2.32 4.95
C ARG A 49 10.36 -1.55 6.18
N ASP A 50 9.16 -0.99 6.19
CA ASP A 50 8.69 -0.20 7.32
C ASP A 50 8.06 -1.11 8.36
N SER A 51 8.61 -1.12 9.57
CA SER A 51 8.15 -1.98 10.66
C SER A 51 6.74 -1.66 11.14
N ARG A 52 6.19 -0.52 10.76
CA ARG A 52 4.82 -0.14 11.12
C ARG A 52 3.77 -0.91 10.32
N PHE A 53 4.17 -1.55 9.21
CA PHE A 53 3.26 -2.27 8.32
C PHE A 53 3.52 -3.76 8.40
N THR A 54 2.45 -4.53 8.44
CA THR A 54 2.54 -5.99 8.47
C THR A 54 1.61 -6.59 7.42
N LYS A 55 2.09 -7.65 6.78
CA LYS A 55 1.29 -8.40 5.83
C LYS A 55 0.37 -9.34 6.61
N VAL A 56 -0.94 -9.21 6.39
CA VAL A 56 -1.93 -10.02 7.12
C VAL A 56 -2.61 -11.07 6.24
N GLY A 57 -2.40 -11.02 4.93
CA GLY A 57 -2.99 -12.01 4.04
C GLY A 57 -2.82 -11.64 2.58
N PHE A 58 -3.64 -12.25 1.74
CA PHE A 58 -3.65 -12.01 0.29
C PHE A 58 -5.08 -11.83 -0.18
N ASP A 59 -5.26 -10.94 -1.15
CA ASP A 59 -6.48 -10.83 -1.94
C ASP A 59 -6.21 -11.38 -3.33
N GLU A 60 -7.24 -11.94 -3.95
CA GLU A 60 -7.18 -12.30 -5.36
C GLU A 60 -7.86 -11.21 -6.17
N GLY A 61 -7.22 -10.82 -7.26
CA GLY A 61 -7.76 -9.87 -8.21
C GLY A 61 -7.47 -10.30 -9.62
N THR A 62 -7.90 -9.53 -10.58
CA THR A 62 -7.56 -9.74 -11.99
C THR A 62 -6.79 -8.53 -12.50
N ASP A 63 -5.80 -8.78 -13.36
CA ASP A 63 -5.10 -7.71 -14.05
C ASP A 63 -5.89 -7.25 -15.26
N VAL A 64 -5.31 -6.32 -16.03
CA VAL A 64 -5.96 -5.73 -17.21
C VAL A 64 -6.27 -6.78 -18.29
N GLY A 65 -5.48 -7.85 -18.33
CA GLY A 65 -5.66 -8.96 -19.27
C GLY A 65 -6.60 -10.04 -18.78
N GLY A 66 -7.16 -9.91 -17.58
CA GLY A 66 -8.07 -10.89 -17.00
C GLY A 66 -7.38 -12.05 -16.30
N PHE A 67 -6.07 -12.00 -16.14
CA PHE A 67 -5.32 -13.02 -15.42
C PHE A 67 -5.43 -12.80 -13.91
N ARG A 68 -5.56 -13.91 -13.18
CA ARG A 68 -5.58 -13.87 -11.73
C ARG A 68 -4.24 -13.39 -11.18
N MET A 69 -4.29 -12.49 -10.22
CA MET A 69 -3.10 -12.05 -9.50
C MET A 69 -3.37 -12.03 -8.01
N ARG A 70 -2.35 -12.28 -7.22
CA ARG A 70 -2.41 -12.13 -5.78
C ARG A 70 -1.80 -10.81 -5.38
N VAL A 71 -2.48 -10.11 -4.49
CA VAL A 71 -1.94 -8.88 -3.89
C VAL A 71 -1.92 -9.04 -2.39
N CYS A 72 -0.85 -8.56 -1.77
CA CYS A 72 -0.71 -8.62 -0.33
C CYS A 72 -1.69 -7.66 0.34
N VAL A 73 -2.28 -8.10 1.44
CA VAL A 73 -3.10 -7.24 2.30
C VAL A 73 -2.23 -6.80 3.46
N TRP A 74 -2.25 -5.51 3.73
CA TRP A 74 -1.41 -4.88 4.74
C TRP A 74 -2.25 -4.23 5.82
N SER A 75 -1.72 -4.23 7.03
CA SER A 75 -2.29 -3.55 8.17
C SER A 75 -1.20 -2.79 8.90
N LYS A 76 -1.57 -1.75 9.62
CA LYS A 76 -0.64 -1.03 10.47
C LYS A 76 -0.54 -1.73 11.82
N VAL A 77 0.68 -1.98 12.26
CA VAL A 77 0.94 -2.58 13.57
C VAL A 77 0.65 -1.52 14.63
N SER A 78 -0.24 -1.86 15.57
CA SER A 78 -0.47 -0.99 16.72
C SER A 78 0.71 -1.08 17.68
N ALA A 79 1.28 0.05 17.97
CA ALA A 79 2.39 0.12 18.92
C ALA A 79 1.90 -0.07 20.35
#